data_7dbdaf058700d2ec40b0d4d01cd72356
#
_entry.id   7dbdaf058700d2ec40b0d4d01cd72356
#
_cell.length_a   1.000
_cell.length_b   1.000
_cell.length_c   1.000
_cell.angle_alpha   90.00
_cell.angle_beta   90.00
_cell.angle_gamma   90.00
#
_symmetry.space_group_name_H-M   'P 1'
#
loop_
_entity.id
_entity.type
_entity.pdbx_description
1 polymer ?
#
loop_
_entity_poly.entity_id
_entity_poly.type
_entity_poly.pdbx_seq_one_letter_code
_entity_poly.pdbx_strand_id
1 'polypeptide(L)'
;YTDTGFWDTFRALFPLLNLLYPDENIKIQEGLLNVYRESGFFPEWASPGHRDCMIGNNSASVLADAYLKGVRVEDTRTLMNGLLHATKAVHPKISSTGRKGWEWYNSLGYVPADAGIDESAARTLEYAYNDWCILRLGRTLGWDRAALDTLAHRFDPETKLMRGRNQDGSFRTPFSPFKWGDVFTEGNAWHYTWSVFHDVQGLIDLMGGDRPFVSMLDSVFNTPPIFDESYYGFVIHEIREMQIADMGNYAHGNQPIQHMIYLYNHAGHPWKAQERLRE
;
A
#
# COMPACT_ATOMS: atom_id res chain seq x y z
N TYR A 1 17.33 -13.74 9.31
CA TYR A 1 16.01 -13.08 9.17
C TYR A 1 15.64 -13.11 7.70
N THR A 2 14.74 -14.00 7.32
CA THR A 2 14.38 -14.24 5.93
C THR A 2 12.95 -14.75 5.82
N ASP A 3 12.46 -14.85 4.59
CA ASP A 3 11.15 -15.36 4.22
C ASP A 3 9.99 -14.48 4.70
N THR A 4 10.12 -13.17 4.45
CA THR A 4 9.10 -12.19 4.75
C THR A 4 8.90 -11.22 3.58
N GLY A 5 7.63 -10.97 3.23
CA GLY A 5 7.21 -9.96 2.26
C GLY A 5 6.81 -8.66 2.97
N PHE A 6 7.34 -7.55 2.53
CA PHE A 6 7.08 -6.27 3.20
C PHE A 6 5.71 -5.71 2.88
N TRP A 7 5.13 -6.03 1.71
CA TRP A 7 3.75 -5.67 1.38
C TRP A 7 2.74 -6.17 2.43
N ASP A 8 2.97 -7.39 2.96
CA ASP A 8 2.15 -7.96 4.03
C ASP A 8 2.49 -7.36 5.39
N THR A 9 3.78 -7.26 5.70
CA THR A 9 4.26 -7.16 7.08
C THR A 9 4.50 -5.73 7.56
N PHE A 10 4.57 -4.73 6.65
CA PHE A 10 4.68 -3.32 7.06
C PHE A 10 3.46 -2.83 7.83
N ARG A 11 2.31 -3.47 7.63
CA ARG A 11 1.01 -3.04 8.16
C ARG A 11 0.88 -3.26 9.66
N ALA A 12 1.41 -4.36 10.17
CA ALA A 12 1.28 -4.71 11.58
C ALA A 12 2.55 -5.32 12.20
N LEU A 13 3.21 -6.30 11.54
CA LEU A 13 4.33 -7.04 12.12
C LEU A 13 5.51 -6.11 12.44
N PHE A 14 5.99 -5.32 11.49
CA PHE A 14 7.13 -4.42 11.74
C PHE A 14 6.81 -3.30 12.73
N PRO A 15 5.63 -2.65 12.71
CA PRO A 15 5.20 -1.78 13.80
C PRO A 15 5.20 -2.43 15.18
N LEU A 16 4.78 -3.70 15.28
CA LEU A 16 4.81 -4.47 16.51
C LEU A 16 6.25 -4.78 16.96
N LEU A 17 7.13 -5.14 16.04
CA LEU A 17 8.56 -5.37 16.31
C LEU A 17 9.25 -4.10 16.82
N ASN A 18 8.92 -2.94 16.27
CA ASN A 18 9.43 -1.65 16.76
C ASN A 18 9.04 -1.40 18.22
N LEU A 19 7.85 -1.83 18.62
CA LEU A 19 7.30 -1.60 19.96
C LEU A 19 7.81 -2.63 20.98
N LEU A 20 7.78 -3.92 20.63
CA LEU A 20 8.00 -5.01 21.59
C LEU A 20 9.40 -5.63 21.51
N TYR A 21 10.05 -5.57 20.33
CA TYR A 21 11.32 -6.24 20.07
C TYR A 21 12.33 -5.35 19.34
N PRO A 22 12.60 -4.10 19.84
CA PRO A 22 13.46 -3.15 19.13
C PRO A 22 14.90 -3.69 18.96
N ASP A 23 15.43 -4.43 19.94
CA ASP A 23 16.78 -5.00 19.89
C ASP A 23 16.94 -6.11 18.84
N GLU A 24 15.87 -6.82 18.52
CA GLU A 24 15.88 -7.77 17.42
C GLU A 24 15.62 -7.07 16.08
N ASN A 25 14.74 -6.07 16.09
CA ASN A 25 14.42 -5.36 14.86
C ASN A 25 15.60 -4.55 14.33
N ILE A 26 16.45 -3.97 15.18
CA ILE A 26 17.66 -3.26 14.70
C ILE A 26 18.58 -4.20 13.89
N LYS A 27 18.70 -5.47 14.29
CA LYS A 27 19.48 -6.46 13.55
C LYS A 27 18.86 -6.75 12.17
N ILE A 28 17.53 -6.75 12.07
CA ILE A 28 16.81 -6.89 10.81
C ILE A 28 17.09 -5.67 9.92
N GLN A 29 16.97 -4.45 10.47
CA GLN A 29 17.23 -3.21 9.73
C GLN A 29 18.67 -3.14 9.19
N GLU A 30 19.66 -3.52 10.00
CA GLU A 30 21.06 -3.62 9.54
C GLU A 30 21.24 -4.71 8.47
N GLY A 31 20.52 -5.83 8.59
CA GLY A 31 20.48 -6.87 7.56
C GLY A 31 19.96 -6.34 6.23
N LEU A 32 18.91 -5.50 6.23
CA LEU A 32 18.39 -4.86 5.03
C LEU A 32 19.40 -3.91 4.37
N LEU A 33 20.16 -3.14 5.19
CA LEU A 33 21.24 -2.30 4.68
C LEU A 33 22.34 -3.13 4.01
N ASN A 34 22.65 -4.30 4.57
CA ASN A 34 23.63 -5.21 3.98
C ASN A 34 23.13 -5.78 2.63
N VAL A 35 21.85 -6.15 2.52
CA VAL A 35 21.26 -6.57 1.23
C VAL A 35 21.41 -5.45 0.19
N TYR A 36 21.14 -4.19 0.57
CA TYR A 36 21.36 -3.06 -0.35
C TYR A 36 22.84 -2.90 -0.76
N ARG A 37 23.78 -3.01 0.18
CA ARG A 37 25.23 -2.91 -0.12
C ARG A 37 25.69 -3.99 -1.10
N GLU A 38 25.11 -5.18 -1.01
CA GLU A 38 25.50 -6.33 -1.85
C GLU A 38 24.80 -6.32 -3.22
N SER A 39 23.55 -5.89 -3.30
CA SER A 39 22.71 -6.01 -4.50
C SER A 39 22.39 -4.68 -5.19
N GLY A 40 22.55 -3.55 -4.49
CA GLY A 40 22.14 -2.23 -4.96
C GLY A 40 20.68 -1.90 -4.73
N PHE A 41 19.90 -2.81 -4.11
CA PHE A 41 18.48 -2.60 -3.81
C PHE A 41 18.11 -3.13 -2.41
N PHE A 42 17.14 -2.50 -1.76
CA PHE A 42 16.43 -3.12 -0.65
C PHE A 42 15.52 -4.21 -1.19
N PRO A 43 15.37 -5.35 -0.49
CA PRO A 43 14.42 -6.37 -0.91
C PRO A 43 12.99 -5.91 -0.62
N GLU A 44 12.05 -6.34 -1.46
CA GLU A 44 10.62 -6.22 -1.15
C GLU A 44 10.05 -7.54 -0.60
N TRP A 45 10.74 -8.63 -0.91
CA TRP A 45 10.58 -9.94 -0.27
C TRP A 45 11.95 -10.59 -0.09
N ALA A 46 12.32 -10.84 1.17
CA ALA A 46 13.57 -11.51 1.54
C ALA A 46 13.34 -13.02 1.75
N SER A 47 13.86 -13.88 0.81
CA SER A 47 13.64 -15.32 0.89
C SER A 47 14.73 -16.14 0.18
N PRO A 48 15.86 -16.44 0.76
CA PRO A 48 16.92 -15.48 1.04
C PRO A 48 17.30 -14.71 -0.23
N GLY A 49 17.75 -13.49 -0.06
CA GLY A 49 17.95 -12.56 -1.18
C GLY A 49 16.63 -11.94 -1.66
N HIS A 50 16.54 -11.59 -2.93
CA HIS A 50 15.34 -11.00 -3.52
C HIS A 50 14.43 -12.09 -4.11
N ARG A 51 13.19 -12.16 -3.66
CA ARG A 51 12.14 -12.95 -4.31
C ARG A 51 11.27 -12.04 -5.17
N ASP A 52 10.99 -12.45 -6.41
CA ASP A 52 10.10 -11.71 -7.31
C ASP A 52 8.63 -11.99 -6.93
N CYS A 53 8.11 -11.20 -6.01
CA CYS A 53 6.76 -11.37 -5.47
C CYS A 53 6.23 -10.05 -4.92
N MET A 54 4.92 -9.85 -5.03
CA MET A 54 4.15 -8.69 -4.56
C MET A 54 4.50 -7.36 -5.23
N ILE A 55 3.87 -6.31 -4.77
CA ILE A 55 3.99 -4.96 -5.30
C ILE A 55 4.47 -3.99 -4.22
N GLY A 56 4.70 -2.76 -4.63
CA GLY A 56 5.10 -1.69 -3.72
C GLY A 56 6.60 -1.57 -3.58
N ASN A 57 7.00 -0.60 -2.78
CA ASN A 57 8.38 -0.36 -2.39
C ASN A 57 8.38 -0.24 -0.85
N ASN A 58 7.80 -1.27 -0.21
CA ASN A 58 7.41 -1.25 1.20
C ASN A 58 8.59 -1.41 2.16
N SER A 59 9.79 -1.76 1.66
CA SER A 59 11.04 -1.54 2.38
C SER A 59 11.16 -0.11 2.90
N ALA A 60 10.64 0.88 2.15
CA ALA A 60 10.62 2.27 2.57
C ALA A 60 9.79 2.51 3.83
N SER A 61 8.60 1.91 3.93
CA SER A 61 7.76 2.03 5.13
C SER A 61 8.38 1.32 6.32
N VAL A 62 8.91 0.11 6.12
CA VAL A 62 9.57 -0.69 7.18
C VAL A 62 10.77 0.05 7.77
N LEU A 63 11.67 0.56 6.91
CA LEU A 63 12.89 1.25 7.33
C LEU A 63 12.59 2.64 7.96
N ALA A 64 11.64 3.39 7.36
CA ALA A 64 11.27 4.70 7.88
C ALA A 64 10.55 4.61 9.24
N ASP A 65 9.60 3.69 9.39
CA ASP A 65 8.86 3.49 10.63
C ASP A 65 9.80 3.07 11.77
N ALA A 66 10.71 2.13 11.50
CA ALA A 66 11.72 1.69 12.46
C ALA A 66 12.59 2.88 12.93
N TYR A 67 13.16 3.62 12.00
CA TYR A 67 14.04 4.75 12.33
C TYR A 67 13.33 5.85 13.13
N LEU A 68 12.13 6.23 12.70
CA LEU A 68 11.32 7.29 13.33
C LEU A 68 10.86 6.91 14.74
N LYS A 69 10.67 5.62 15.00
CA LYS A 69 10.31 5.06 16.32
C LYS A 69 11.51 4.74 17.22
N GLY A 70 12.72 5.06 16.79
CA GLY A 70 13.93 4.92 17.61
C GLY A 70 14.76 3.66 17.34
N VAL A 71 14.33 2.76 16.47
CA VAL A 71 15.13 1.63 15.98
C VAL A 71 16.01 2.11 14.82
N ARG A 72 17.18 2.66 15.18
CA ARG A 72 17.99 3.49 14.27
C ARG A 72 19.26 2.79 13.84
N VAL A 73 19.39 2.56 12.54
CA VAL A 73 20.66 2.18 11.91
C VAL A 73 21.61 3.38 11.94
N GLU A 74 22.93 3.12 12.05
CA GLU A 74 23.95 4.19 12.09
C GLU A 74 24.21 4.78 10.69
N ASP A 75 24.24 3.94 9.66
CA ASP A 75 24.54 4.35 8.29
C ASP A 75 23.32 4.93 7.56
N THR A 76 22.92 6.12 8.00
CA THR A 76 21.78 6.84 7.42
C THR A 76 21.98 7.28 5.98
N ARG A 77 23.26 7.41 5.55
CA ARG A 77 23.58 7.75 4.16
C ARG A 77 23.23 6.59 3.23
N THR A 78 23.66 5.38 3.55
CA THR A 78 23.31 4.16 2.79
C THR A 78 21.81 3.94 2.79
N LEU A 79 21.15 4.10 3.95
CA LEU A 79 19.70 4.03 4.08
C LEU A 79 18.98 4.94 3.07
N MET A 80 19.27 6.25 3.10
CA MET A 80 18.59 7.21 2.23
C MET A 80 18.94 7.03 0.75
N ASN A 81 20.22 6.73 0.43
CA ASN A 81 20.62 6.47 -0.95
C ASN A 81 19.86 5.28 -1.54
N GLY A 82 19.69 4.20 -0.79
CA GLY A 82 18.95 3.01 -1.24
C GLY A 82 17.48 3.29 -1.45
N LEU A 83 16.84 4.01 -0.52
CA LEU A 83 15.44 4.41 -0.65
C LEU A 83 15.22 5.31 -1.87
N LEU A 84 16.08 6.32 -2.07
CA LEU A 84 15.99 7.23 -3.21
C LEU A 84 16.33 6.54 -4.54
N HIS A 85 17.23 5.56 -4.55
CA HIS A 85 17.53 4.76 -5.74
C HIS A 85 16.30 3.99 -6.20
N ALA A 86 15.62 3.31 -5.30
CA ALA A 86 14.44 2.52 -5.62
C ALA A 86 13.28 3.34 -6.23
N THR A 87 13.20 4.67 -5.97
CA THR A 87 12.16 5.52 -6.56
C THR A 87 12.30 5.78 -8.06
N LYS A 88 13.41 5.41 -8.67
CA LYS A 88 13.75 5.67 -10.08
C LYS A 88 14.50 4.50 -10.74
N ALA A 89 14.31 3.30 -10.21
CA ALA A 89 14.95 2.11 -10.74
C ALA A 89 14.14 0.85 -10.40
N VAL A 90 14.36 -0.19 -11.20
CA VAL A 90 13.89 -1.56 -10.97
C VAL A 90 15.10 -2.47 -10.99
N HIS A 91 15.15 -3.45 -10.11
CA HIS A 91 16.22 -4.43 -10.09
C HIS A 91 16.27 -5.21 -11.42
N PRO A 92 17.44 -5.40 -12.06
CA PRO A 92 17.53 -5.89 -13.44
C PRO A 92 17.02 -7.32 -13.63
N LYS A 93 16.87 -8.10 -12.57
CA LYS A 93 16.42 -9.50 -12.62
C LYS A 93 15.16 -9.77 -11.82
N ILE A 94 14.74 -8.85 -10.95
CA ILE A 94 13.63 -9.04 -9.99
C ILE A 94 12.67 -7.87 -10.14
N SER A 95 11.60 -8.07 -10.89
CA SER A 95 10.71 -7.00 -11.34
C SER A 95 9.89 -6.35 -10.22
N SER A 96 9.70 -7.05 -9.11
CA SER A 96 9.03 -6.54 -7.91
C SER A 96 9.93 -5.71 -6.98
N THR A 97 11.25 -5.68 -7.25
CA THR A 97 12.21 -4.93 -6.45
C THR A 97 12.53 -3.58 -7.10
N GLY A 98 12.45 -2.51 -6.34
CA GLY A 98 12.38 -1.15 -6.85
C GLY A 98 10.95 -0.78 -7.26
N ARG A 99 10.77 0.08 -8.28
CA ARG A 99 9.46 0.57 -8.71
C ARG A 99 9.18 0.26 -10.17
N LYS A 100 8.49 -0.83 -10.47
CA LYS A 100 8.03 -1.12 -11.83
C LYS A 100 7.07 -0.03 -12.31
N GLY A 101 7.39 0.62 -13.43
CA GLY A 101 6.63 1.76 -13.96
C GLY A 101 6.99 3.09 -13.32
N TRP A 102 8.18 3.21 -12.71
CA TRP A 102 8.65 4.44 -12.08
C TRP A 102 8.71 5.64 -13.05
N GLU A 103 9.01 5.40 -14.33
CA GLU A 103 9.05 6.44 -15.37
C GLU A 103 7.67 7.12 -15.51
N TRP A 104 6.62 6.31 -15.57
CA TRP A 104 5.25 6.80 -15.61
C TRP A 104 4.84 7.48 -14.31
N TYR A 105 5.11 6.82 -13.19
CA TYR A 105 4.76 7.37 -11.89
C TYR A 105 5.44 8.72 -11.63
N ASN A 106 6.73 8.86 -11.96
CA ASN A 106 7.47 10.10 -11.75
C ASN A 106 7.05 11.22 -12.73
N SER A 107 6.56 10.90 -13.92
CA SER A 107 6.15 11.88 -14.92
C SER A 107 4.67 12.28 -14.81
N LEU A 108 3.78 11.31 -14.59
CA LEU A 108 2.33 11.53 -14.57
C LEU A 108 1.74 11.59 -13.14
N GLY A 109 2.50 11.11 -12.14
CA GLY A 109 2.02 10.94 -10.78
C GLY A 109 1.23 9.64 -10.55
N TYR A 110 1.16 8.77 -11.52
CA TYR A 110 0.52 7.45 -11.42
C TYR A 110 1.09 6.47 -12.46
N VAL A 111 0.87 5.17 -12.24
CA VAL A 111 1.17 4.12 -13.21
C VAL A 111 -0.07 3.91 -14.08
N PRO A 112 0.00 4.13 -15.42
CA PRO A 112 -1.18 3.98 -16.29
C PRO A 112 -1.64 2.53 -16.43
N ALA A 113 -2.96 2.33 -16.50
CA ALA A 113 -3.59 1.03 -16.64
C ALA A 113 -3.38 0.41 -18.04
N ASP A 114 -3.06 1.24 -19.04
CA ASP A 114 -2.77 0.85 -20.43
C ASP A 114 -1.28 0.83 -20.76
N ALA A 115 -0.40 0.94 -19.76
CA ALA A 115 1.06 0.88 -19.95
C ALA A 115 1.62 -0.56 -20.00
N GLY A 116 0.77 -1.60 -19.99
CA GLY A 116 1.21 -2.99 -19.93
C GLY A 116 1.81 -3.39 -18.57
N ILE A 117 1.44 -2.68 -17.53
CA ILE A 117 1.87 -2.94 -16.13
C ILE A 117 0.64 -3.32 -15.32
N ASP A 118 0.61 -4.58 -14.88
CA ASP A 118 -0.48 -5.07 -14.03
C ASP A 118 -0.53 -4.35 -12.69
N GLU A 119 -1.71 -4.37 -12.05
CA GLU A 119 -1.92 -3.83 -10.71
C GLU A 119 -1.59 -2.33 -10.59
N SER A 120 -1.78 -1.59 -11.67
CA SER A 120 -1.31 -0.21 -11.84
C SER A 120 -1.85 0.77 -10.81
N ALA A 121 -3.13 0.66 -10.43
CA ALA A 121 -3.73 1.50 -9.39
C ALA A 121 -3.20 1.14 -8.00
N ALA A 122 -3.07 -0.15 -7.68
CA ALA A 122 -2.49 -0.61 -6.44
C ALA A 122 -1.04 -0.13 -6.30
N ARG A 123 -0.20 -0.33 -7.33
CA ARG A 123 1.20 0.19 -7.34
C ARG A 123 1.27 1.69 -7.12
N THR A 124 0.37 2.43 -7.74
CA THR A 124 0.31 3.88 -7.59
C THR A 124 0.04 4.30 -6.15
N LEU A 125 -0.90 3.66 -5.48
CA LEU A 125 -1.25 3.93 -4.08
C LEU A 125 -0.11 3.54 -3.12
N GLU A 126 0.51 2.38 -3.34
CA GLU A 126 1.68 1.94 -2.58
C GLU A 126 2.84 2.93 -2.73
N TYR A 127 3.17 3.37 -3.96
CA TYR A 127 4.25 4.32 -4.19
C TYR A 127 4.00 5.69 -3.55
N ALA A 128 2.74 6.16 -3.53
CA ALA A 128 2.39 7.41 -2.85
C ALA A 128 2.66 7.31 -1.34
N TYR A 129 2.29 6.21 -0.72
CA TYR A 129 2.59 5.96 0.69
C TYR A 129 4.09 5.80 0.95
N ASN A 130 4.79 5.06 0.10
CA ASN A 130 6.24 4.88 0.21
C ASN A 130 6.99 6.21 0.08
N ASP A 131 6.58 7.09 -0.84
CA ASP A 131 7.14 8.43 -0.99
C ASP A 131 6.93 9.29 0.26
N TRP A 132 5.74 9.21 0.86
CA TRP A 132 5.48 9.89 2.12
C TRP A 132 6.41 9.39 3.25
N CYS A 133 6.64 8.08 3.34
CA CYS A 133 7.57 7.49 4.31
C CYS A 133 9.01 8.01 4.09
N ILE A 134 9.48 8.02 2.85
CA ILE A 134 10.81 8.54 2.48
C ILE A 134 10.92 10.02 2.81
N LEU A 135 9.88 10.81 2.52
CA LEU A 135 9.82 12.23 2.84
C LEU A 135 9.91 12.48 4.35
N ARG A 136 9.15 11.76 5.14
CA ARG A 136 9.15 11.87 6.61
C ARG A 136 10.53 11.55 7.19
N LEU A 137 11.13 10.45 6.74
CA LEU A 137 12.48 10.05 7.14
C LEU A 137 13.52 11.09 6.69
N GLY A 138 13.48 11.49 5.43
CA GLY A 138 14.42 12.44 4.84
C GLY A 138 14.41 13.80 5.56
N ARG A 139 13.22 14.32 5.92
CA ARG A 139 13.09 15.54 6.73
C ARG A 139 13.73 15.38 8.11
N THR A 140 13.54 14.25 8.76
CA THR A 140 14.13 13.96 10.08
C THR A 140 15.67 13.88 10.00
N LEU A 141 16.20 13.40 8.88
CA LEU A 141 17.65 13.30 8.62
C LEU A 141 18.25 14.56 7.99
N GLY A 142 17.46 15.62 7.78
CA GLY A 142 17.91 16.85 7.15
C GLY A 142 18.09 16.76 5.61
N TRP A 143 17.43 15.81 4.96
CA TRP A 143 17.38 15.69 3.51
C TRP A 143 16.19 16.49 2.95
N ASP A 144 16.42 17.33 1.94
CA ASP A 144 15.37 18.07 1.26
C ASP A 144 14.82 17.25 0.07
N ARG A 145 13.58 16.79 0.23
CA ARG A 145 12.87 16.09 -0.84
C ARG A 145 11.37 16.33 -0.72
N ALA A 146 10.75 16.73 -1.83
CA ALA A 146 9.31 16.73 -1.98
C ALA A 146 8.80 15.31 -2.28
N ALA A 147 7.84 14.82 -1.51
CA ALA A 147 7.09 13.61 -1.85
C ALA A 147 6.07 13.91 -2.95
N LEU A 148 5.83 12.95 -3.82
CA LEU A 148 4.83 13.02 -4.85
C LEU A 148 3.50 12.53 -4.27
N ASP A 149 2.59 13.46 -4.03
CA ASP A 149 1.20 13.13 -3.68
C ASP A 149 0.32 13.33 -4.91
N THR A 150 -0.26 12.24 -5.37
CA THR A 150 -1.09 12.21 -6.57
C THR A 150 -2.48 11.62 -6.30
N LEU A 151 -2.88 11.56 -5.03
CA LEU A 151 -4.15 10.98 -4.59
C LEU A 151 -5.35 11.52 -5.37
N ALA A 152 -5.42 12.85 -5.57
CA ALA A 152 -6.51 13.51 -6.29
C ALA A 152 -6.67 13.06 -7.75
N HIS A 153 -5.61 12.56 -8.38
CA HIS A 153 -5.64 12.09 -9.77
C HIS A 153 -6.23 10.69 -9.95
N ARG A 154 -6.41 9.93 -8.87
CA ARG A 154 -6.86 8.54 -8.88
C ARG A 154 -8.28 8.35 -8.38
N PHE A 155 -8.75 9.29 -7.57
CA PHE A 155 -10.10 9.25 -7.02
C PHE A 155 -11.13 9.61 -8.10
N ASP A 156 -12.14 8.73 -8.27
CA ASP A 156 -13.25 8.98 -9.19
C ASP A 156 -14.37 9.72 -8.44
N PRO A 157 -14.67 10.98 -8.80
CA PRO A 157 -15.67 11.78 -8.10
C PRO A 157 -17.11 11.28 -8.31
N GLU A 158 -17.39 10.50 -9.38
CA GLU A 158 -18.70 9.97 -9.66
C GLU A 158 -19.02 8.76 -8.79
N THR A 159 -18.15 7.76 -8.79
CA THR A 159 -18.34 6.54 -7.99
C THR A 159 -17.79 6.65 -6.57
N LYS A 160 -16.91 7.62 -6.31
CA LYS A 160 -16.14 7.81 -5.08
C LYS A 160 -15.26 6.61 -4.72
N LEU A 161 -14.83 5.89 -5.74
CA LEU A 161 -13.94 4.73 -5.64
C LEU A 161 -12.62 5.01 -6.35
N MET A 162 -11.55 4.34 -5.94
CA MET A 162 -10.29 4.35 -6.67
C MET A 162 -10.41 3.55 -7.95
N ARG A 163 -9.86 4.09 -9.06
CA ARG A 163 -9.90 3.47 -10.38
C ARG A 163 -8.54 3.55 -11.07
N GLY A 164 -8.29 2.61 -11.98
CA GLY A 164 -7.16 2.70 -12.90
C GLY A 164 -7.33 3.87 -13.86
N ARG A 165 -6.23 4.54 -14.20
CA ARG A 165 -6.15 5.68 -15.11
C ARG A 165 -5.27 5.33 -16.30
N ASN A 166 -5.68 5.72 -17.49
CA ASN A 166 -4.92 5.52 -18.74
C ASN A 166 -3.88 6.63 -18.95
N GLN A 167 -2.96 6.44 -19.90
CA GLN A 167 -1.90 7.42 -20.23
C GLN A 167 -2.45 8.80 -20.61
N ASP A 168 -3.62 8.85 -21.27
CA ASP A 168 -4.30 10.10 -21.64
C ASP A 168 -5.04 10.79 -20.50
N GLY A 169 -5.00 10.21 -19.30
CA GLY A 169 -5.67 10.73 -18.11
C GLY A 169 -7.12 10.28 -17.95
N SER A 170 -7.71 9.58 -18.92
CA SER A 170 -9.05 9.01 -18.77
C SER A 170 -9.08 7.85 -17.78
N PHE A 171 -10.25 7.59 -17.18
CA PHE A 171 -10.42 6.39 -16.36
C PHE A 171 -10.58 5.14 -17.23
N ARG A 172 -9.93 4.05 -16.80
CA ARG A 172 -10.04 2.76 -17.49
C ARG A 172 -11.48 2.26 -17.55
N THR A 173 -11.88 1.81 -18.73
CA THR A 173 -13.19 1.20 -18.98
C THR A 173 -13.03 -0.15 -19.72
N PRO A 174 -13.96 -1.13 -19.54
CA PRO A 174 -15.09 -1.10 -18.59
C PRO A 174 -14.64 -1.11 -17.13
N PHE A 175 -15.46 -0.61 -16.22
CA PHE A 175 -15.20 -0.60 -14.80
C PHE A 175 -16.23 -1.44 -14.04
N SER A 176 -15.76 -2.36 -13.21
CA SER A 176 -16.56 -3.05 -12.20
C SER A 176 -15.91 -2.85 -10.83
N PRO A 177 -16.64 -2.32 -9.83
CA PRO A 177 -16.08 -2.13 -8.49
C PRO A 177 -15.81 -3.46 -7.77
N PHE A 178 -16.35 -4.58 -8.29
CA PHE A 178 -16.26 -5.92 -7.73
C PHE A 178 -15.20 -6.80 -8.42
N LYS A 179 -14.51 -6.28 -9.45
CA LYS A 179 -13.48 -7.02 -10.16
C LYS A 179 -12.21 -7.09 -9.31
N TRP A 180 -11.82 -8.31 -8.96
CA TRP A 180 -10.60 -8.59 -8.23
C TRP A 180 -9.39 -8.70 -9.19
N GLY A 181 -8.28 -8.10 -8.80
CA GLY A 181 -7.08 -8.06 -9.63
C GLY A 181 -7.12 -6.97 -10.71
N ASP A 182 -6.50 -7.22 -11.87
CA ASP A 182 -6.36 -6.29 -13.00
C ASP A 182 -5.54 -5.05 -12.60
N VAL A 183 -6.18 -3.95 -12.22
CA VAL A 183 -5.50 -2.74 -11.72
C VAL A 183 -5.21 -2.78 -10.22
N PHE A 184 -5.70 -3.78 -9.51
CA PHE A 184 -5.53 -3.99 -8.08
C PHE A 184 -4.81 -5.31 -7.78
N THR A 185 -4.20 -5.42 -6.61
CA THR A 185 -3.54 -6.64 -6.12
C THR A 185 -4.43 -7.29 -5.08
N GLU A 186 -4.84 -8.55 -5.29
CA GLU A 186 -5.61 -9.34 -4.32
C GLU A 186 -6.80 -8.56 -3.72
N GLY A 187 -7.50 -7.80 -4.55
CA GLY A 187 -8.59 -6.96 -4.10
C GLY A 187 -9.34 -6.29 -5.26
N ASN A 188 -10.28 -5.45 -4.90
CA ASN A 188 -11.12 -4.69 -5.82
C ASN A 188 -11.20 -3.21 -5.43
N ALA A 189 -12.04 -2.41 -6.09
CA ALA A 189 -12.15 -0.99 -5.82
C ALA A 189 -12.71 -0.69 -4.42
N TRP A 190 -13.59 -1.54 -3.85
CA TRP A 190 -14.09 -1.40 -2.48
C TRP A 190 -12.99 -1.52 -1.43
N HIS A 191 -11.92 -2.26 -1.74
CA HIS A 191 -10.77 -2.44 -0.87
C HIS A 191 -9.76 -1.30 -1.00
N TYR A 192 -9.33 -1.02 -2.23
CA TYR A 192 -8.24 -0.06 -2.47
C TYR A 192 -8.62 1.40 -2.31
N THR A 193 -9.90 1.73 -2.27
CA THR A 193 -10.36 3.09 -1.97
C THR A 193 -9.85 3.59 -0.61
N TRP A 194 -9.58 2.69 0.32
CA TRP A 194 -9.14 3.00 1.68
C TRP A 194 -7.61 2.97 1.86
N SER A 195 -6.84 2.60 0.83
CA SER A 195 -5.37 2.49 0.88
C SER A 195 -4.67 3.85 0.80
N VAL A 196 -5.05 4.76 1.70
CA VAL A 196 -4.51 6.12 1.83
C VAL A 196 -4.06 6.32 3.28
N PHE A 197 -3.04 5.54 3.68
CA PHE A 197 -2.58 5.50 5.07
C PHE A 197 -1.97 6.82 5.57
N HIS A 198 -1.43 7.61 4.67
CA HIS A 198 -0.67 8.82 4.95
C HIS A 198 -1.51 10.08 5.04
N ASP A 199 -2.73 10.07 4.49
CA ASP A 199 -3.61 11.25 4.46
C ASP A 199 -5.10 10.86 4.51
N VAL A 200 -5.51 10.28 5.63
CA VAL A 200 -6.90 9.88 5.86
C VAL A 200 -7.84 11.11 5.86
N GLN A 201 -7.36 12.26 6.38
CA GLN A 201 -8.16 13.49 6.37
C GLN A 201 -8.39 13.98 4.93
N GLY A 202 -7.36 13.95 4.08
CA GLY A 202 -7.50 14.28 2.67
C GLY A 202 -8.50 13.38 1.95
N LEU A 203 -8.54 12.08 2.28
CA LEU A 203 -9.55 11.16 1.74
C LEU A 203 -10.97 11.50 2.23
N ILE A 204 -11.13 11.84 3.52
CA ILE A 204 -12.40 12.30 4.08
C ILE A 204 -12.89 13.55 3.34
N ASP A 205 -12.00 14.53 3.12
CA ASP A 205 -12.33 15.78 2.44
C ASP A 205 -12.73 15.55 0.97
N LEU A 206 -12.00 14.66 0.25
CA LEU A 206 -12.34 14.25 -1.12
C LEU A 206 -13.72 13.56 -1.23
N MET A 207 -14.11 12.81 -0.21
CA MET A 207 -15.44 12.18 -0.16
C MET A 207 -16.55 13.16 0.22
N GLY A 208 -16.22 14.38 0.63
CA GLY A 208 -17.16 15.43 0.99
C GLY A 208 -17.42 15.56 2.49
N GLY A 209 -16.48 15.11 3.33
CA GLY A 209 -16.50 15.22 4.78
C GLY A 209 -16.89 13.93 5.51
N ASP A 210 -16.95 13.99 6.85
CA ASP A 210 -17.14 12.84 7.74
C ASP A 210 -18.40 12.02 7.42
N ARG A 211 -19.53 12.67 7.19
CA ARG A 211 -20.82 11.96 6.93
C ARG A 211 -20.78 11.12 5.65
N PRO A 212 -20.42 11.65 4.48
CA PRO A 212 -20.27 10.87 3.26
C PRO A 212 -19.20 9.78 3.39
N PHE A 213 -18.09 10.06 4.05
CA PHE A 213 -17.03 9.09 4.31
C PHE A 213 -17.54 7.89 5.13
N VAL A 214 -18.20 8.15 6.27
CA VAL A 214 -18.78 7.10 7.12
C VAL A 214 -19.85 6.32 6.37
N SER A 215 -20.72 6.99 5.59
CA SER A 215 -21.74 6.33 4.78
C SER A 215 -21.12 5.40 3.73
N MET A 216 -20.02 5.83 3.09
CA MET A 216 -19.30 5.01 2.12
C MET A 216 -18.61 3.83 2.79
N LEU A 217 -18.04 4.03 3.98
CA LEU A 217 -17.43 2.97 4.78
C LEU A 217 -18.48 1.95 5.26
N ASP A 218 -19.65 2.39 5.71
CA ASP A 218 -20.78 1.51 6.04
C ASP A 218 -21.21 0.68 4.82
N SER A 219 -21.13 1.25 3.61
CA SER A 219 -21.51 0.55 2.39
C SER A 219 -20.63 -0.67 2.10
N VAL A 220 -19.37 -0.67 2.52
CA VAL A 220 -18.47 -1.83 2.37
C VAL A 220 -19.05 -3.04 3.11
N PHE A 221 -19.53 -2.84 4.34
CA PHE A 221 -20.10 -3.90 5.18
C PHE A 221 -21.52 -4.30 4.78
N ASN A 222 -22.25 -3.39 4.17
CA ASN A 222 -23.67 -3.60 3.80
C ASN A 222 -23.86 -4.08 2.35
N THR A 223 -22.84 -3.91 1.49
CA THR A 223 -22.88 -4.39 0.11
C THR A 223 -22.71 -5.91 0.11
N PRO A 224 -23.57 -6.69 -0.55
CA PRO A 224 -23.40 -8.14 -0.61
C PRO A 224 -22.00 -8.53 -1.09
N PRO A 225 -21.43 -9.67 -0.64
CA PRO A 225 -20.08 -10.09 -0.99
C PRO A 225 -20.00 -10.63 -2.44
N ILE A 226 -20.38 -9.77 -3.39
CA ILE A 226 -20.31 -10.02 -4.83
C ILE A 226 -18.87 -9.85 -5.26
N PHE A 227 -18.45 -10.68 -6.20
CA PHE A 227 -17.10 -10.62 -6.76
C PHE A 227 -17.11 -10.96 -8.25
N ASP A 228 -16.06 -10.51 -8.94
CA ASP A 228 -15.71 -10.86 -10.31
C ASP A 228 -14.24 -11.31 -10.31
N GLU A 229 -14.02 -12.62 -10.45
CA GLU A 229 -12.71 -13.27 -10.45
C GLU A 229 -12.12 -13.45 -11.85
N SER A 230 -12.70 -12.85 -12.86
CA SER A 230 -12.35 -13.07 -14.28
C SER A 230 -10.88 -12.81 -14.60
N TYR A 231 -10.19 -11.96 -13.82
CA TYR A 231 -8.76 -11.70 -13.98
C TYR A 231 -7.91 -12.91 -13.57
N TYR A 232 -8.23 -13.55 -12.45
CA TYR A 232 -7.49 -14.73 -11.97
C TYR A 232 -7.93 -16.02 -12.65
N GLY A 233 -9.17 -16.09 -13.16
CA GLY A 233 -9.75 -17.28 -13.75
C GLY A 233 -10.16 -18.36 -12.74
N PHE A 234 -10.04 -18.09 -11.44
CA PHE A 234 -10.49 -18.93 -10.33
C PHE A 234 -10.70 -18.09 -9.07
N VAL A 235 -11.48 -18.63 -8.13
CA VAL A 235 -11.75 -17.98 -6.84
C VAL A 235 -10.54 -18.16 -5.93
N ILE A 236 -9.81 -17.07 -5.67
CA ILE A 236 -8.70 -17.04 -4.72
C ILE A 236 -9.19 -17.17 -3.28
N HIS A 237 -8.31 -17.49 -2.34
CA HIS A 237 -8.71 -17.76 -0.95
C HIS A 237 -9.27 -16.53 -0.23
N GLU A 238 -8.78 -15.34 -0.53
CA GLU A 238 -9.25 -14.08 0.05
C GLU A 238 -10.72 -13.79 -0.29
N ILE A 239 -11.15 -14.15 -1.52
CA ILE A 239 -12.56 -14.06 -1.92
C ILE A 239 -13.41 -15.03 -1.11
N ARG A 240 -12.92 -16.27 -0.91
CA ARG A 240 -13.64 -17.27 -0.11
C ARG A 240 -13.75 -16.86 1.35
N GLU A 241 -12.69 -16.32 1.92
CA GLU A 241 -12.68 -15.80 3.29
C GLU A 241 -13.66 -14.64 3.46
N MET A 242 -13.72 -13.70 2.50
CA MET A 242 -14.69 -12.61 2.47
C MET A 242 -16.14 -13.16 2.47
N GLN A 243 -16.42 -14.19 1.67
CA GLN A 243 -17.74 -14.80 1.62
C GLN A 243 -18.11 -15.52 2.91
N ILE A 244 -17.17 -16.23 3.55
CA ILE A 244 -17.39 -16.96 4.80
C ILE A 244 -17.59 -15.98 5.97
N ALA A 245 -16.86 -14.87 5.99
CA ALA A 245 -17.00 -13.85 7.03
C ALA A 245 -18.38 -13.16 6.99
N ASP A 246 -19.01 -13.12 5.82
CA ASP A 246 -20.35 -12.52 5.59
C ASP A 246 -20.48 -11.08 6.12
N MET A 247 -19.39 -10.32 6.01
CA MET A 247 -19.31 -8.91 6.40
C MET A 247 -19.27 -7.99 5.17
N GLY A 248 -20.13 -8.25 4.17
CA GLY A 248 -20.18 -7.52 2.92
C GLY A 248 -18.90 -7.68 2.09
N ASN A 249 -18.34 -6.59 1.60
CA ASN A 249 -17.05 -6.58 0.88
C ASN A 249 -15.84 -6.38 1.81
N TYR A 250 -15.98 -6.59 3.11
CA TYR A 250 -14.87 -6.55 4.05
C TYR A 250 -14.14 -7.90 4.13
N ALA A 251 -13.01 -8.01 3.45
CA ALA A 251 -12.18 -9.21 3.46
C ALA A 251 -11.14 -9.15 4.58
N HIS A 252 -11.52 -9.42 5.81
CA HIS A 252 -10.68 -9.25 7.01
C HIS A 252 -9.34 -10.01 6.92
N GLY A 253 -9.33 -11.20 6.33
CA GLY A 253 -8.11 -12.01 6.16
C GLY A 253 -7.09 -11.41 5.19
N ASN A 254 -7.50 -10.43 4.37
CA ASN A 254 -6.64 -9.81 3.37
C ASN A 254 -5.99 -8.52 3.90
N GLN A 255 -4.67 -8.43 3.80
CA GLN A 255 -3.84 -7.37 4.35
C GLN A 255 -4.22 -5.95 3.89
N PRO A 256 -4.55 -5.67 2.61
CA PRO A 256 -4.90 -4.32 2.16
C PRO A 256 -6.08 -3.69 2.90
N ILE A 257 -6.92 -4.49 3.56
CA ILE A 257 -8.21 -4.06 4.08
C ILE A 257 -8.24 -3.98 5.60
N GLN A 258 -7.35 -4.65 6.30
CA GLN A 258 -7.39 -4.80 7.76
C GLN A 258 -7.47 -3.47 8.52
N HIS A 259 -6.86 -2.40 8.00
CA HIS A 259 -6.89 -1.07 8.61
C HIS A 259 -8.24 -0.38 8.46
N MET A 260 -9.06 -0.77 7.48
CA MET A 260 -10.27 -0.05 7.06
C MET A 260 -11.27 0.12 8.20
N ILE A 261 -11.46 -0.90 9.03
CA ILE A 261 -12.39 -0.86 10.16
C ILE A 261 -12.02 0.24 11.17
N TYR A 262 -10.74 0.59 11.31
CA TYR A 262 -10.27 1.64 12.22
C TYR A 262 -10.44 3.05 11.66
N LEU A 263 -10.77 3.20 10.37
CA LEU A 263 -10.98 4.50 9.73
C LEU A 263 -12.19 5.25 10.29
N TYR A 264 -13.17 4.56 10.88
CA TYR A 264 -14.24 5.19 11.64
C TYR A 264 -13.75 6.12 12.75
N ASN A 265 -12.57 5.84 13.35
CA ASN A 265 -11.98 6.67 14.40
C ASN A 265 -11.61 8.05 13.87
N HIS A 266 -11.12 8.14 12.64
CA HIS A 266 -10.73 9.40 12.01
C HIS A 266 -11.92 10.31 11.69
N ALA A 267 -13.10 9.72 11.43
CA ALA A 267 -14.34 10.44 11.19
C ALA A 267 -15.20 10.62 12.46
N GLY A 268 -14.62 10.46 13.65
CA GLY A 268 -15.30 10.68 14.92
C GLY A 268 -16.35 9.64 15.33
N HIS A 269 -16.30 8.43 14.75
CA HIS A 269 -17.26 7.35 15.01
C HIS A 269 -16.60 6.08 15.58
N PRO A 270 -15.79 6.15 16.66
CA PRO A 270 -15.02 5.00 17.17
C PRO A 270 -15.91 3.84 17.64
N TRP A 271 -17.15 4.10 18.06
CA TRP A 271 -18.09 3.06 18.45
C TRP A 271 -18.45 2.12 17.28
N LYS A 272 -18.49 2.62 16.03
CA LYS A 272 -18.72 1.78 14.85
C LYS A 272 -17.57 0.81 14.62
N ALA A 273 -16.31 1.26 14.77
CA ALA A 273 -15.15 0.37 14.71
C ALA A 273 -15.25 -0.73 15.78
N GLN A 274 -15.62 -0.35 17.02
CA GLN A 274 -15.78 -1.30 18.13
C GLN A 274 -16.91 -2.30 17.91
N GLU A 275 -17.99 -1.89 17.27
CA GLU A 275 -19.11 -2.76 16.89
C GLU A 275 -18.67 -3.79 15.85
N ARG A 276 -18.08 -3.33 14.73
CA ARG A 276 -17.61 -4.19 13.65
C ARG A 276 -16.51 -5.19 14.08
N LEU A 277 -15.67 -4.82 15.06
CA LEU A 277 -14.64 -5.72 15.59
C LEU A 277 -15.19 -6.85 16.47
N ARG A 278 -16.45 -6.78 16.88
CA ARG A 278 -17.12 -7.80 17.69
C ARG A 278 -17.99 -8.76 16.87
N GLU A 279 -18.30 -8.40 15.64
CA GLU A 279 -18.97 -9.27 14.67
C GLU A 279 -18.04 -10.38 14.22
#